data_0f3e0ef6ca3e50c36eea1a441c98a300
#
_entry.id   0f3e0ef6ca3e50c36eea1a441c98a300
#
_cell.length_a   1.000
_cell.length_b   1.000
_cell.length_c   1.000
_cell.angle_alpha   90.00
_cell.angle_beta   90.00
_cell.angle_gamma   90.00
#
_symmetry.space_group_name_H-M   'P 1'
#
loop_
_entity.id
_entity.type
_entity.pdbx_description
1 polymer ?
#
loop_
_entity_poly.entity_id
_entity_poly.type
_entity_poly.pdbx_seq_one_letter_code
_entity_poly.pdbx_strand_id
1 'polypeptide(L)'
;MFLSDYHSHSLVSFDGEASMSAMARAALDAGLNELCITDHCDFLDQDGIPVRTYDWDKALDQFDEAEFFQRRDNFSLRLGLELGMPHLDPAAAERICAQPWLDFVLGSVHNLSPARGGADFYYVDYSTAAACREALDDYFSSLFLLAESDFYDVLAHIIYPLRYMRPADGPVTLEGFEDRLDALLRTAICRGKGMEVNTWCGRTVADWLPLLKRYRALGGEIVTVGSDAHAPANVGKGVPQAFDLLREAGFRYVTVFRRRKPEFVPIT
;
A
#
# COMPACT_ATOMS: atom_id res chain seq x y z
N MET A 1 -4.35 -23.34 -0.07
CA MET A 1 -4.82 -22.02 0.41
C MET A 1 -4.34 -20.97 -0.58
N PHE A 2 -5.21 -20.06 -1.01
CA PHE A 2 -4.80 -18.94 -1.86
C PHE A 2 -4.02 -17.90 -1.04
N LEU A 3 -2.88 -17.45 -1.56
CA LEU A 3 -2.06 -16.39 -0.98
C LEU A 3 -1.71 -15.37 -2.07
N SER A 4 -1.85 -14.09 -1.78
CA SER A 4 -1.50 -13.00 -2.69
C SER A 4 -0.69 -11.92 -1.98
N ASP A 5 0.23 -11.31 -2.71
CA ASP A 5 1.02 -10.17 -2.26
C ASP A 5 0.74 -9.01 -3.23
N TYR A 6 0.12 -7.95 -2.71
CA TYR A 6 -0.37 -6.83 -3.51
C TYR A 6 0.40 -5.53 -3.26
N HIS A 7 1.65 -5.66 -2.73
CA HIS A 7 2.54 -4.52 -2.54
C HIS A 7 3.99 -4.98 -2.67
N SER A 8 4.58 -4.69 -3.82
CA SER A 8 5.98 -5.01 -4.10
C SER A 8 6.55 -4.11 -5.20
N HIS A 9 7.85 -3.90 -5.17
CA HIS A 9 8.56 -2.96 -6.01
C HIS A 9 9.61 -3.66 -6.86
N SER A 10 9.75 -3.18 -8.10
CA SER A 10 10.75 -3.65 -9.05
C SER A 10 11.79 -2.57 -9.34
N LEU A 11 12.71 -2.83 -10.27
CA LEU A 11 13.68 -1.83 -10.75
C LEU A 11 13.02 -0.58 -11.39
N VAL A 12 11.69 -0.55 -11.57
CA VAL A 12 10.98 0.66 -12.01
C VAL A 12 10.94 1.69 -10.90
N SER A 13 10.75 1.25 -9.66
CA SER A 13 10.93 2.09 -8.46
C SER A 13 12.38 2.50 -8.27
N PHE A 14 12.60 3.66 -7.69
CA PHE A 14 13.94 4.20 -7.44
C PHE A 14 14.75 3.38 -6.42
N ASP A 15 14.07 2.63 -5.56
CA ASP A 15 14.59 1.83 -4.46
C ASP A 15 14.35 0.32 -4.62
N GLY A 16 13.78 -0.10 -5.75
CA GLY A 16 13.61 -1.51 -6.07
C GLY A 16 14.93 -2.14 -6.56
N GLU A 17 15.22 -3.38 -6.12
CA GLU A 17 16.51 -4.04 -6.32
C GLU A 17 16.52 -5.08 -7.46
N ALA A 18 15.36 -5.44 -8.01
CA ALA A 18 15.27 -6.54 -8.97
C ALA A 18 14.20 -6.33 -10.04
N SER A 19 14.34 -7.03 -11.17
CA SER A 19 13.33 -6.99 -12.24
C SER A 19 12.01 -7.63 -11.83
N MET A 20 10.92 -7.27 -12.50
CA MET A 20 9.60 -7.87 -12.29
C MET A 20 9.64 -9.39 -12.44
N SER A 21 10.43 -9.93 -13.38
CA SER A 21 10.62 -11.38 -13.54
C SER A 21 11.28 -12.02 -12.32
N ALA A 22 12.26 -11.35 -11.69
CA ALA A 22 12.91 -11.86 -10.49
C ALA A 22 11.99 -11.81 -9.27
N MET A 23 11.20 -10.74 -9.11
CA MET A 23 10.19 -10.61 -8.08
C MET A 23 9.10 -11.69 -8.24
N ALA A 24 8.60 -11.89 -9.47
CA ALA A 24 7.60 -12.92 -9.77
C ALA A 24 8.12 -14.35 -9.52
N ARG A 25 9.40 -14.61 -9.83
CA ARG A 25 10.06 -15.89 -9.50
C ARG A 25 10.07 -16.11 -8.00
N ALA A 26 10.47 -15.11 -7.22
CA ALA A 26 10.51 -15.20 -5.76
C ALA A 26 9.10 -15.44 -5.17
N ALA A 27 8.07 -14.79 -5.72
CA ALA A 27 6.68 -15.00 -5.31
C ALA A 27 6.22 -16.45 -5.54
N LEU A 28 6.54 -17.00 -6.71
CA LEU A 28 6.25 -18.39 -7.04
C LEU A 28 6.98 -19.36 -6.09
N ASP A 29 8.26 -19.12 -5.82
CA ASP A 29 9.08 -19.92 -4.93
C ASP A 29 8.62 -19.82 -3.46
N ALA A 30 8.05 -18.66 -3.07
CA ALA A 30 7.40 -18.47 -1.77
C ALA A 30 5.99 -19.10 -1.66
N GLY A 31 5.49 -19.72 -2.73
CA GLY A 31 4.18 -20.37 -2.77
C GLY A 31 2.99 -19.42 -2.87
N LEU A 32 3.19 -18.19 -3.32
CA LEU A 32 2.10 -17.27 -3.61
C LEU A 32 1.35 -17.69 -4.88
N ASN A 33 0.07 -17.37 -4.93
CA ASN A 33 -0.78 -17.60 -6.10
C ASN A 33 -0.88 -16.34 -6.99
N GLU A 34 -0.63 -15.18 -6.40
CA GLU A 34 -0.65 -13.93 -7.15
C GLU A 34 0.31 -12.91 -6.53
N LEU A 35 1.03 -12.20 -7.40
CA LEU A 35 1.84 -11.04 -7.08
C LEU A 35 1.34 -9.84 -7.88
N CYS A 36 1.14 -8.71 -7.25
CA CYS A 36 0.96 -7.43 -7.92
C CYS A 36 2.20 -6.57 -7.70
N ILE A 37 2.86 -6.18 -8.79
CA ILE A 37 3.92 -5.17 -8.73
C ILE A 37 3.25 -3.81 -8.65
N THR A 38 3.66 -3.01 -7.68
CA THR A 38 3.08 -1.70 -7.36
C THR A 38 4.18 -0.67 -7.21
N ASP A 39 4.96 -0.49 -8.27
CA ASP A 39 6.06 0.45 -8.27
C ASP A 39 5.62 1.88 -7.94
N HIS A 40 6.50 2.63 -7.29
CA HIS A 40 6.27 4.00 -6.86
C HIS A 40 5.94 4.94 -8.01
N CYS A 41 4.85 5.68 -7.83
CA CYS A 41 4.44 6.80 -8.67
C CYS A 41 4.05 7.96 -7.75
N ASP A 42 5.04 8.57 -7.12
CA ASP A 42 4.87 9.62 -6.13
C ASP A 42 4.73 11.00 -6.78
N PHE A 43 3.96 11.90 -6.17
CA PHE A 43 3.79 13.28 -6.61
C PHE A 43 4.80 14.24 -5.96
N LEU A 44 5.48 13.79 -4.92
CA LEU A 44 6.62 14.46 -4.30
C LEU A 44 7.80 13.47 -4.20
N ASP A 45 9.01 13.97 -4.36
CA ASP A 45 10.21 13.22 -4.02
C ASP A 45 10.49 13.29 -2.50
N GLN A 46 11.60 12.67 -2.06
CA GLN A 46 11.99 12.64 -0.66
C GLN A 46 12.18 14.03 0.00
N ASP A 47 12.48 15.03 -0.80
CA ASP A 47 12.72 16.42 -0.36
C ASP A 47 11.47 17.31 -0.51
N GLY A 48 10.34 16.72 -0.95
CA GLY A 48 9.08 17.43 -1.17
C GLY A 48 9.01 18.19 -2.48
N ILE A 49 9.89 17.89 -3.43
CA ILE A 49 9.88 18.52 -4.75
C ILE A 49 8.87 17.75 -5.64
N PRO A 50 7.97 18.46 -6.36
CA PRO A 50 7.01 17.81 -7.22
C PRO A 50 7.64 16.94 -8.31
N VAL A 51 7.28 15.64 -8.33
CA VAL A 51 7.62 14.69 -9.38
C VAL A 51 6.38 14.51 -10.26
N ARG A 52 6.57 14.47 -11.59
CA ARG A 52 5.45 14.40 -12.54
C ARG A 52 5.59 13.32 -13.58
N THR A 53 6.59 12.44 -13.41
CA THR A 53 6.89 11.41 -14.41
C THR A 53 6.96 10.04 -13.75
N TYR A 54 6.22 9.10 -14.34
CA TYR A 54 6.38 7.67 -14.12
C TYR A 54 6.88 7.06 -15.42
N ASP A 55 7.88 6.21 -15.34
CA ASP A 55 8.50 5.58 -16.51
C ASP A 55 7.65 4.38 -16.99
N TRP A 56 6.57 4.72 -17.73
CA TRP A 56 5.66 3.71 -18.29
C TRP A 56 6.36 2.77 -19.27
N ASP A 57 7.30 3.28 -20.08
CA ASP A 57 8.01 2.45 -21.08
C ASP A 57 8.81 1.38 -20.34
N LYS A 58 9.59 1.76 -19.33
CA LYS A 58 10.34 0.83 -18.51
C LYS A 58 9.44 -0.18 -17.78
N ALA A 59 8.28 0.28 -17.25
CA ALA A 59 7.35 -0.58 -16.54
C ALA A 59 6.72 -1.63 -17.46
N LEU A 60 6.26 -1.20 -18.64
CA LEU A 60 5.65 -2.10 -19.63
C LEU A 60 6.66 -3.07 -20.22
N ASP A 61 7.87 -2.61 -20.55
CA ASP A 61 8.95 -3.48 -21.04
C ASP A 61 9.27 -4.58 -20.01
N GLN A 62 9.44 -4.24 -18.72
CA GLN A 62 9.67 -5.25 -17.68
C GLN A 62 8.47 -6.19 -17.48
N PHE A 63 7.25 -5.68 -17.59
CA PHE A 63 6.05 -6.50 -17.47
C PHE A 63 5.91 -7.48 -18.64
N ASP A 64 6.24 -7.03 -19.85
CA ASP A 64 6.27 -7.88 -21.06
C ASP A 64 7.39 -8.94 -20.98
N GLU A 65 8.59 -8.58 -20.50
CA GLU A 65 9.67 -9.53 -20.21
C GLU A 65 9.28 -10.60 -19.18
N ALA A 66 8.31 -10.28 -18.30
CA ALA A 66 7.76 -11.18 -17.31
C ALA A 66 6.51 -11.95 -17.80
N GLU A 67 6.20 -11.95 -19.12
CA GLU A 67 5.00 -12.60 -19.72
C GLU A 67 4.80 -14.04 -19.23
N PHE A 68 5.90 -14.80 -19.08
CA PHE A 68 5.87 -16.17 -18.55
C PHE A 68 5.16 -16.29 -17.20
N PHE A 69 5.16 -15.23 -16.37
CA PHE A 69 4.54 -15.20 -15.05
C PHE A 69 3.14 -14.60 -15.03
N GLN A 70 2.71 -13.92 -16.10
CA GLN A 70 1.41 -13.24 -16.11
C GLN A 70 0.23 -14.21 -16.06
N ARG A 71 0.41 -15.42 -16.61
CA ARG A 71 -0.62 -16.46 -16.66
C ARG A 71 -0.01 -17.85 -16.54
N ARG A 72 -0.10 -18.42 -15.37
CA ARG A 72 0.25 -19.83 -15.11
C ARG A 72 -0.89 -20.48 -14.35
N ASP A 73 -0.98 -21.81 -14.39
CA ASP A 73 -2.08 -22.59 -13.79
C ASP A 73 -2.35 -22.23 -12.32
N ASN A 74 -1.31 -21.91 -11.54
CA ASN A 74 -1.42 -21.64 -10.12
C ASN A 74 -0.79 -20.31 -9.68
N PHE A 75 -0.41 -19.43 -10.62
CA PHE A 75 0.21 -18.16 -10.33
C PHE A 75 -0.14 -17.11 -11.38
N SER A 76 -0.32 -15.85 -10.92
CA SER A 76 -0.53 -14.70 -11.80
C SER A 76 0.30 -13.51 -11.35
N LEU A 77 0.99 -12.87 -12.29
CA LEU A 77 1.61 -11.57 -12.11
C LEU A 77 0.63 -10.47 -12.56
N ARG A 78 0.51 -9.40 -11.78
CA ARG A 78 -0.33 -8.23 -12.04
C ARG A 78 0.51 -6.97 -12.08
N LEU A 79 0.02 -5.98 -12.84
CA LEU A 79 0.61 -4.66 -12.89
C LEU A 79 -0.29 -3.67 -12.17
N GLY A 80 0.24 -3.09 -11.11
CA GLY A 80 -0.39 -2.03 -10.32
C GLY A 80 0.52 -0.83 -10.17
N LEU A 81 0.14 0.08 -9.30
CA LEU A 81 0.95 1.23 -8.87
C LEU A 81 0.78 1.45 -7.37
N GLU A 82 1.81 1.94 -6.72
CA GLU A 82 1.69 2.70 -5.49
C GLU A 82 1.73 4.19 -5.83
N LEU A 83 0.55 4.83 -5.73
CA LEU A 83 0.34 6.23 -6.13
C LEU A 83 0.38 7.13 -4.91
N GLY A 84 1.50 7.84 -4.75
CA GLY A 84 1.75 8.69 -3.59
C GLY A 84 1.15 10.08 -3.75
N MET A 85 0.26 10.46 -2.82
CA MET A 85 -0.34 11.80 -2.71
C MET A 85 -1.04 12.32 -3.99
N PRO A 86 -1.87 11.52 -4.69
CA PRO A 86 -2.51 11.92 -5.96
C PRO A 86 -3.44 13.15 -5.83
N HIS A 87 -3.88 13.47 -4.63
CA HIS A 87 -4.70 14.64 -4.36
C HIS A 87 -3.98 15.97 -4.61
N LEU A 88 -2.64 15.96 -4.74
CA LEU A 88 -1.84 17.16 -5.03
C LEU A 88 -1.94 17.61 -6.51
N ASP A 89 -2.18 16.68 -7.44
CA ASP A 89 -2.44 16.99 -8.85
C ASP A 89 -3.51 16.02 -9.40
N PRO A 90 -4.81 16.32 -9.16
CA PRO A 90 -5.90 15.45 -9.59
C PRO A 90 -5.94 15.18 -11.10
N ALA A 91 -5.52 16.16 -11.91
CA ALA A 91 -5.51 16.01 -13.37
C ALA A 91 -4.42 15.02 -13.84
N ALA A 92 -3.27 15.01 -13.19
CA ALA A 92 -2.23 14.00 -13.46
C ALA A 92 -2.66 12.62 -12.93
N ALA A 93 -3.23 12.56 -11.73
CA ALA A 93 -3.73 11.32 -11.13
C ALA A 93 -4.81 10.65 -12.01
N GLU A 94 -5.73 11.44 -12.56
CA GLU A 94 -6.77 10.93 -13.49
C GLU A 94 -6.14 10.28 -14.73
N ARG A 95 -5.14 10.94 -15.36
CA ARG A 95 -4.44 10.38 -16.52
C ARG A 95 -3.70 9.08 -16.19
N ILE A 96 -3.06 9.00 -15.02
CA ILE A 96 -2.38 7.81 -14.54
C ILE A 96 -3.38 6.68 -14.30
N CYS A 97 -4.44 6.95 -13.57
CA CYS A 97 -5.47 5.95 -13.25
C CYS A 97 -6.29 5.48 -14.46
N ALA A 98 -6.30 6.23 -15.56
CA ALA A 98 -7.00 5.88 -16.79
C ALA A 98 -6.23 4.87 -17.66
N GLN A 99 -5.03 4.44 -17.29
CA GLN A 99 -4.24 3.50 -18.09
C GLN A 99 -4.92 2.12 -18.14
N PRO A 100 -5.16 1.57 -19.33
CA PRO A 100 -6.00 0.37 -19.50
C PRO A 100 -5.35 -0.93 -19.05
N TRP A 101 -4.04 -0.91 -18.83
CA TRP A 101 -3.24 -2.06 -18.38
C TRP A 101 -3.13 -2.18 -16.86
N LEU A 102 -3.54 -1.16 -16.10
CA LEU A 102 -3.51 -1.21 -14.64
C LEU A 102 -4.57 -2.16 -14.09
N ASP A 103 -4.12 -3.12 -13.31
CA ASP A 103 -4.99 -4.00 -12.54
C ASP A 103 -5.34 -3.41 -11.17
N PHE A 104 -4.46 -2.60 -10.58
CA PHE A 104 -4.58 -2.16 -9.19
C PHE A 104 -3.85 -0.85 -8.90
N VAL A 105 -4.37 -0.05 -7.97
CA VAL A 105 -3.72 1.17 -7.48
C VAL A 105 -3.82 1.24 -5.96
N LEU A 106 -2.66 1.17 -5.28
CA LEU A 106 -2.51 1.56 -3.90
C LEU A 106 -2.46 3.09 -3.81
N GLY A 107 -3.20 3.69 -2.89
CA GLY A 107 -3.08 5.12 -2.58
C GLY A 107 -2.26 5.29 -1.31
N SER A 108 -1.15 6.01 -1.40
CA SER A 108 -0.21 6.21 -0.30
C SER A 108 0.02 7.67 0.05
N VAL A 109 0.53 7.88 1.26
CA VAL A 109 1.04 9.18 1.73
C VAL A 109 2.41 8.92 2.34
N HIS A 110 3.47 9.32 1.62
CA HIS A 110 4.85 9.13 2.07
C HIS A 110 5.46 10.40 2.65
N ASN A 111 4.91 11.57 2.31
CA ASN A 111 5.48 12.85 2.67
C ASN A 111 4.54 13.65 3.59
N LEU A 112 5.15 14.50 4.41
CA LEU A 112 4.45 15.63 5.01
C LEU A 112 3.73 16.44 3.91
N SER A 113 2.65 17.11 4.27
CA SER A 113 1.99 18.03 3.32
C SER A 113 2.96 19.11 2.84
N PRO A 114 2.76 19.69 1.64
CA PRO A 114 3.57 20.81 1.18
C PRO A 114 3.58 22.01 2.14
N ALA A 115 2.48 22.21 2.89
CA ALA A 115 2.39 23.25 3.91
C ALA A 115 3.33 23.00 5.11
N ARG A 116 3.77 21.76 5.30
CA ARG A 116 4.72 21.34 6.35
C ARG A 116 6.12 21.01 5.78
N GLY A 117 6.40 21.42 4.56
CA GLY A 117 7.69 21.28 3.91
C GLY A 117 7.85 20.07 2.99
N GLY A 118 6.87 19.16 2.94
CA GLY A 118 6.82 18.07 1.96
C GLY A 118 7.87 16.96 2.14
N ALA A 119 8.69 16.97 3.19
CA ALA A 119 9.71 15.93 3.40
C ALA A 119 9.07 14.56 3.62
N ASP A 120 9.70 13.51 3.09
CA ASP A 120 9.30 12.13 3.34
C ASP A 120 9.35 11.82 4.84
N PHE A 121 8.34 11.09 5.35
CA PHE A 121 8.22 10.68 6.75
C PHE A 121 9.42 9.87 7.24
N TYR A 122 10.16 9.21 6.37
CA TYR A 122 11.40 8.52 6.73
C TYR A 122 12.47 9.48 7.26
N TYR A 123 12.51 10.73 6.79
CA TYR A 123 13.51 11.74 7.13
C TYR A 123 13.04 12.75 8.18
N VAL A 124 11.81 12.64 8.67
CA VAL A 124 11.26 13.56 9.68
C VAL A 124 11.94 13.34 11.04
N ASP A 125 12.21 14.43 11.77
CA ASP A 125 12.70 14.36 13.14
C ASP A 125 11.60 13.92 14.12
N TYR A 126 11.78 12.77 14.73
CA TYR A 126 10.89 12.16 15.72
C TYR A 126 11.47 12.18 17.13
N SER A 127 12.28 13.18 17.48
CA SER A 127 12.98 13.28 18.78
C SER A 127 12.03 13.40 19.97
N THR A 128 10.81 13.92 19.78
CA THR A 128 9.81 14.08 20.84
C THR A 128 8.45 13.51 20.47
N ALA A 129 7.66 13.09 21.47
CA ALA A 129 6.28 12.64 21.27
C ALA A 129 5.39 13.75 20.67
N ALA A 130 5.66 15.02 20.98
CA ALA A 130 4.97 16.16 20.41
C ALA A 130 5.22 16.27 18.88
N ALA A 131 6.47 16.17 18.44
CA ALA A 131 6.83 16.18 17.01
C ALA A 131 6.17 15.01 16.26
N CYS A 132 6.18 13.82 16.87
CA CYS A 132 5.47 12.66 16.32
C CYS A 132 3.96 12.91 16.15
N ARG A 133 3.31 13.48 17.17
CA ARG A 133 1.86 13.80 17.10
C ARG A 133 1.56 14.82 16.02
N GLU A 134 2.36 15.85 15.86
CA GLU A 134 2.21 16.85 14.80
C GLU A 134 2.37 16.21 13.40
N ALA A 135 3.34 15.31 13.24
CA ALA A 135 3.52 14.57 12.00
C ALA A 135 2.33 13.62 11.70
N LEU A 136 1.78 12.95 12.73
CA LEU A 136 0.58 12.13 12.59
C LEU A 136 -0.67 12.96 12.25
N ASP A 137 -0.83 14.15 12.83
CA ASP A 137 -1.92 15.07 12.50
C ASP A 137 -1.91 15.45 11.03
N ASP A 138 -0.75 15.77 10.49
CA ASP A 138 -0.55 16.10 9.07
C ASP A 138 -0.78 14.88 8.18
N TYR A 139 -0.23 13.72 8.57
CA TYR A 139 -0.41 12.45 7.89
C TYR A 139 -1.90 12.08 7.72
N PHE A 140 -2.67 12.08 8.82
CA PHE A 140 -4.10 11.78 8.76
C PHE A 140 -4.89 12.82 7.98
N SER A 141 -4.46 14.08 7.96
CA SER A 141 -5.08 15.11 7.13
C SER A 141 -4.88 14.81 5.64
N SER A 142 -3.66 14.45 5.24
CA SER A 142 -3.34 14.06 3.87
C SER A 142 -4.03 12.75 3.46
N LEU A 143 -4.06 11.73 4.36
CA LEU A 143 -4.81 10.49 4.13
C LEU A 143 -6.30 10.73 3.93
N PHE A 144 -6.89 11.68 4.65
CA PHE A 144 -8.30 12.00 4.49
C PHE A 144 -8.57 12.61 3.11
N LEU A 145 -7.72 13.54 2.65
CA LEU A 145 -7.82 14.09 1.29
C LEU A 145 -7.67 13.00 0.22
N LEU A 146 -6.75 12.07 0.43
CA LEU A 146 -6.60 10.90 -0.43
C LEU A 146 -7.86 10.05 -0.41
N ALA A 147 -8.41 9.73 0.76
CA ALA A 147 -9.60 8.90 0.91
C ALA A 147 -10.85 9.50 0.26
N GLU A 148 -10.93 10.82 0.14
CA GLU A 148 -11.99 11.51 -0.58
C GLU A 148 -11.84 11.47 -2.11
N SER A 149 -10.68 11.04 -2.61
CA SER A 149 -10.42 10.94 -4.06
C SER A 149 -10.86 9.60 -4.66
N ASP A 150 -10.90 9.52 -6.00
CA ASP A 150 -11.17 8.28 -6.74
C ASP A 150 -9.89 7.65 -7.35
N PHE A 151 -8.71 8.18 -7.00
CA PHE A 151 -7.45 7.84 -7.65
C PHE A 151 -6.75 6.62 -7.06
N TYR A 152 -7.41 5.83 -6.24
CA TYR A 152 -6.88 4.60 -5.64
C TYR A 152 -7.96 3.52 -5.57
N ASP A 153 -7.57 2.29 -5.29
CA ASP A 153 -8.47 1.17 -5.02
C ASP A 153 -8.42 0.75 -3.55
N VAL A 154 -7.24 0.83 -2.95
CA VAL A 154 -6.98 0.47 -1.55
C VAL A 154 -6.03 1.49 -0.93
N LEU A 155 -6.29 1.92 0.31
CA LEU A 155 -5.37 2.75 1.10
C LEU A 155 -4.19 1.89 1.54
N ALA A 156 -2.98 2.30 1.16
CA ALA A 156 -1.73 1.68 1.56
C ALA A 156 -1.42 1.99 3.03
N HIS A 157 -0.78 1.07 3.70
CA HIS A 157 -0.10 1.19 5.01
C HIS A 157 -0.53 2.39 5.89
N ILE A 158 -1.82 2.50 6.24
CA ILE A 158 -2.42 3.64 6.97
C ILE A 158 -1.76 3.98 8.32
N ILE A 159 -0.76 3.23 8.74
CA ILE A 159 0.06 3.46 9.94
C ILE A 159 1.53 3.71 9.60
N TYR A 160 1.83 4.09 8.35
CA TYR A 160 3.20 4.23 7.81
C TYR A 160 4.17 5.01 8.71
N PRO A 161 3.86 6.22 9.22
CA PRO A 161 4.82 6.98 10.01
C PRO A 161 5.19 6.30 11.33
N LEU A 162 4.32 5.46 11.90
CA LEU A 162 4.61 4.74 13.14
C LEU A 162 5.81 3.80 13.01
N ARG A 163 6.20 3.42 11.78
CA ARG A 163 7.42 2.63 11.53
C ARG A 163 8.68 3.32 12.03
N TYR A 164 8.71 4.65 12.02
CA TYR A 164 9.89 5.47 12.29
C TYR A 164 9.84 6.21 13.63
N MET A 165 8.66 6.34 14.22
CA MET A 165 8.45 7.10 15.45
C MET A 165 8.97 6.36 16.68
N ARG A 166 10.13 6.81 17.20
CA ARG A 166 10.79 6.26 18.40
C ARG A 166 11.32 7.42 19.28
N PRO A 167 10.43 8.32 19.77
CA PRO A 167 10.84 9.45 20.57
C PRO A 167 11.37 9.00 21.94
N ALA A 168 12.30 9.78 22.51
CA ALA A 168 12.94 9.46 23.79
C ALA A 168 11.99 9.64 24.99
N ASP A 169 10.95 10.45 24.85
CA ASP A 169 10.01 10.84 25.93
C ASP A 169 8.74 9.98 26.01
N GLY A 170 8.69 8.86 25.26
CA GLY A 170 7.65 7.85 25.40
C GLY A 170 7.16 7.27 24.07
N PRO A 171 6.40 6.16 24.11
CA PRO A 171 5.89 5.53 22.90
C PRO A 171 4.81 6.40 22.25
N VAL A 172 4.74 6.33 20.91
CA VAL A 172 3.68 6.93 20.11
C VAL A 172 2.73 5.85 19.64
N THR A 173 1.45 6.08 19.83
CA THR A 173 0.36 5.19 19.43
C THR A 173 -0.71 5.99 18.68
N LEU A 174 -1.76 5.31 18.22
CA LEU A 174 -2.93 5.96 17.64
C LEU A 174 -3.93 6.48 18.69
N GLU A 175 -3.57 6.49 19.97
CA GLU A 175 -4.40 7.03 21.03
C GLU A 175 -4.70 8.52 20.78
N GLY A 176 -5.98 8.86 20.77
CA GLY A 176 -6.47 10.20 20.43
C GLY A 176 -6.69 10.44 18.93
N PHE A 177 -6.42 9.44 18.08
CA PHE A 177 -6.69 9.49 16.64
C PHE A 177 -7.88 8.60 16.22
N GLU A 178 -8.58 7.96 17.17
CA GLU A 178 -9.59 6.96 16.90
C GLU A 178 -10.74 7.50 16.04
N ASP A 179 -11.22 8.72 16.34
CA ASP A 179 -12.32 9.33 15.58
C ASP A 179 -11.88 9.68 14.14
N ARG A 180 -10.64 10.13 13.98
CA ARG A 180 -10.07 10.42 12.65
C ARG A 180 -9.89 9.15 11.84
N LEU A 181 -9.40 8.09 12.48
CA LEU A 181 -9.27 6.77 11.86
C LEU A 181 -10.63 6.22 11.43
N ASP A 182 -11.65 6.32 12.28
CA ASP A 182 -13.03 5.91 11.92
C ASP A 182 -13.57 6.72 10.75
N ALA A 183 -13.37 8.04 10.75
CA ALA A 183 -13.82 8.90 9.66
C ALA A 183 -13.11 8.52 8.34
N LEU A 184 -11.79 8.30 8.38
CA LEU A 184 -11.00 7.85 7.25
C LEU A 184 -11.52 6.53 6.68
N LEU A 185 -11.66 5.50 7.54
CA LEU A 185 -12.11 4.17 7.13
C LEU A 185 -13.54 4.19 6.59
N ARG A 186 -14.46 4.94 7.23
CA ARG A 186 -15.84 5.12 6.73
C ARG A 186 -15.86 5.81 5.37
N THR A 187 -15.02 6.81 5.15
CA THR A 187 -14.90 7.50 3.85
C THR A 187 -14.48 6.52 2.77
N ALA A 188 -13.43 5.73 3.00
CA ALA A 188 -12.98 4.71 2.06
C ALA A 188 -14.07 3.66 1.79
N ILE A 189 -14.73 3.13 2.83
CA ILE A 189 -15.81 2.15 2.70
C ILE A 189 -16.99 2.70 1.89
N CYS A 190 -17.45 3.92 2.20
CA CYS A 190 -18.58 4.54 1.49
C CYS A 190 -18.28 4.78 0.00
N ARG A 191 -17.02 4.92 -0.37
CA ARG A 191 -16.57 5.07 -1.76
C ARG A 191 -16.27 3.72 -2.44
N GLY A 192 -16.49 2.59 -1.77
CA GLY A 192 -16.17 1.27 -2.31
C GLY A 192 -14.68 1.00 -2.42
N LYS A 193 -13.87 1.65 -1.58
CA LYS A 193 -12.42 1.48 -1.49
C LYS A 193 -12.02 0.59 -0.33
N GLY A 194 -10.79 0.08 -0.37
CA GLY A 194 -10.27 -0.86 0.60
C GLY A 194 -9.17 -0.33 1.50
N MET A 195 -8.65 -1.24 2.33
CA MET A 195 -7.50 -1.04 3.21
C MET A 195 -6.49 -2.17 2.99
N GLU A 196 -5.21 -1.84 2.98
CA GLU A 196 -4.12 -2.81 2.95
C GLU A 196 -3.75 -3.29 4.36
N VAL A 197 -3.39 -4.57 4.47
CA VAL A 197 -2.56 -5.11 5.55
C VAL A 197 -1.12 -5.14 5.05
N ASN A 198 -0.35 -4.11 5.35
CA ASN A 198 1.05 -4.03 4.97
C ASN A 198 1.91 -4.71 6.04
N THR A 199 2.65 -5.74 5.66
CA THR A 199 3.46 -6.50 6.60
C THR A 199 4.84 -5.89 6.86
N TRP A 200 5.26 -4.94 6.01
CA TRP A 200 6.62 -4.38 6.01
C TRP A 200 7.67 -5.49 6.13
N CYS A 201 7.64 -6.41 5.19
CA CYS A 201 8.48 -7.62 5.17
C CYS A 201 8.37 -8.45 6.48
N GLY A 202 7.17 -8.54 7.06
CA GLY A 202 6.88 -9.30 8.27
C GLY A 202 7.09 -8.55 9.60
N ARG A 203 7.51 -7.29 9.58
CA ARG A 203 7.85 -6.52 10.80
C ARG A 203 6.64 -5.94 11.52
N THR A 204 5.55 -5.63 10.79
CA THR A 204 4.35 -4.94 11.32
C THR A 204 3.10 -5.80 11.36
N VAL A 205 3.22 -7.11 11.12
CA VAL A 205 2.05 -8.00 11.05
C VAL A 205 1.17 -7.90 12.30
N ALA A 206 1.78 -7.93 13.49
CA ALA A 206 1.04 -7.90 14.76
C ALA A 206 0.22 -6.61 14.99
N ASP A 207 0.62 -5.51 14.35
CA ASP A 207 0.00 -4.20 14.56
C ASP A 207 -1.38 -4.08 13.90
N TRP A 208 -1.68 -4.99 12.95
CA TRP A 208 -2.88 -4.90 12.12
C TRP A 208 -4.16 -5.46 12.72
N LEU A 209 -4.08 -6.38 13.68
CA LEU A 209 -5.29 -7.05 14.18
C LEU A 209 -6.33 -6.08 14.79
N PRO A 210 -5.96 -5.09 15.62
CA PRO A 210 -6.94 -4.12 16.13
C PRO A 210 -7.57 -3.29 15.01
N LEU A 211 -6.77 -2.89 14.01
CA LEU A 211 -7.22 -2.10 12.87
C LEU A 211 -8.19 -2.91 11.97
N LEU A 212 -7.87 -4.17 11.72
CA LEU A 212 -8.72 -5.09 10.96
C LEU A 212 -10.08 -5.31 11.65
N LYS A 213 -10.08 -5.57 12.96
CA LYS A 213 -11.31 -5.71 13.73
C LYS A 213 -12.16 -4.44 13.68
N ARG A 214 -11.52 -3.27 13.78
CA ARG A 214 -12.17 -1.96 13.65
C ARG A 214 -12.76 -1.76 12.25
N TYR A 215 -11.95 -1.96 11.20
CA TYR A 215 -12.39 -1.84 9.81
C TYR A 215 -13.57 -2.76 9.50
N ARG A 216 -13.51 -4.02 9.93
CA ARG A 216 -14.60 -4.99 9.79
C ARG A 216 -15.87 -4.55 10.51
N ALA A 217 -15.75 -4.02 11.74
CA ALA A 217 -16.88 -3.51 12.53
C ALA A 217 -17.55 -2.30 11.88
N LEU A 218 -16.80 -1.49 11.14
CA LEU A 218 -17.32 -0.36 10.34
C LEU A 218 -17.98 -0.78 9.02
N GLY A 219 -17.94 -2.07 8.67
CA GLY A 219 -18.51 -2.62 7.44
C GLY A 219 -17.51 -2.76 6.29
N GLY A 220 -16.23 -2.64 6.56
CA GLY A 220 -15.17 -2.84 5.57
C GLY A 220 -15.09 -4.30 5.11
N GLU A 221 -14.95 -4.50 3.79
CA GLU A 221 -14.87 -5.83 3.17
C GLU A 221 -13.69 -5.95 2.19
N ILE A 222 -13.31 -4.86 1.53
CA ILE A 222 -12.20 -4.84 0.57
C ILE A 222 -10.88 -4.74 1.33
N VAL A 223 -10.10 -5.82 1.33
CA VAL A 223 -8.81 -5.89 2.03
C VAL A 223 -7.79 -6.62 1.17
N THR A 224 -6.61 -6.03 1.02
CA THR A 224 -5.44 -6.66 0.40
C THR A 224 -4.36 -6.93 1.43
N VAL A 225 -3.40 -7.76 1.09
CA VAL A 225 -2.18 -8.00 1.88
C VAL A 225 -0.98 -7.65 1.02
N GLY A 226 -0.01 -6.92 1.58
CA GLY A 226 1.22 -6.56 0.91
C GLY A 226 2.45 -6.79 1.77
N SER A 227 3.54 -7.27 1.14
CA SER A 227 4.83 -7.42 1.83
C SER A 227 5.63 -6.12 1.86
N ASP A 228 5.37 -5.21 0.93
CA ASP A 228 6.17 -4.00 0.71
C ASP A 228 7.64 -4.35 0.39
N ALA A 229 7.79 -5.37 -0.48
CA ALA A 229 9.08 -5.95 -0.81
C ALA A 229 9.76 -5.17 -1.92
N HIS A 230 11.00 -4.73 -1.68
CA HIS A 230 11.87 -4.05 -2.64
C HIS A 230 12.97 -4.99 -3.20
N ALA A 231 13.06 -6.20 -2.65
CA ALA A 231 14.01 -7.24 -3.06
C ALA A 231 13.32 -8.60 -3.11
N PRO A 232 13.76 -9.52 -3.99
CA PRO A 232 13.20 -10.88 -4.12
C PRO A 232 13.16 -11.65 -2.80
N ALA A 233 14.19 -11.48 -1.95
CA ALA A 233 14.27 -12.15 -0.65
C ALA A 233 13.17 -11.73 0.33
N ASN A 234 12.46 -10.65 0.06
CA ASN A 234 11.42 -10.08 0.93
C ASN A 234 9.99 -10.34 0.45
N VAL A 235 9.82 -10.80 -0.79
CA VAL A 235 8.50 -11.10 -1.37
C VAL A 235 7.75 -12.13 -0.52
N GLY A 236 6.50 -11.84 -0.21
CA GLY A 236 5.63 -12.73 0.56
C GLY A 236 5.94 -12.80 2.07
N LYS A 237 6.96 -12.10 2.57
CA LYS A 237 7.27 -12.10 4.00
C LYS A 237 6.11 -11.51 4.82
N GLY A 238 5.64 -12.29 5.80
CA GLY A 238 4.51 -11.92 6.65
C GLY A 238 3.14 -12.15 6.01
N VAL A 239 3.06 -12.47 4.71
CA VAL A 239 1.78 -12.70 4.02
C VAL A 239 0.99 -13.85 4.65
N PRO A 240 1.54 -15.05 4.90
CA PRO A 240 0.77 -16.12 5.53
C PRO A 240 0.20 -15.71 6.89
N GLN A 241 0.98 -15.03 7.72
CA GLN A 241 0.56 -14.55 9.04
C GLN A 241 -0.52 -13.47 8.93
N ALA A 242 -0.44 -12.56 7.93
CA ALA A 242 -1.47 -11.57 7.67
C ALA A 242 -2.81 -12.23 7.27
N PHE A 243 -2.77 -13.31 6.50
CA PHE A 243 -3.97 -14.09 6.19
C PHE A 243 -4.57 -14.77 7.44
N ASP A 244 -3.75 -15.20 8.41
CA ASP A 244 -4.24 -15.68 9.71
C ASP A 244 -4.96 -14.55 10.48
N LEU A 245 -4.40 -13.33 10.49
CA LEU A 245 -5.04 -12.18 11.11
C LEU A 245 -6.37 -11.80 10.43
N LEU A 246 -6.46 -11.89 9.10
CA LEU A 246 -7.71 -11.67 8.38
C LEU A 246 -8.80 -12.62 8.88
N ARG A 247 -8.49 -13.92 9.02
CA ARG A 247 -9.44 -14.91 9.55
C ARG A 247 -9.82 -14.61 10.99
N GLU A 248 -8.85 -14.26 11.84
CA GLU A 248 -9.09 -13.90 13.24
C GLU A 248 -9.98 -12.64 13.36
N ALA A 249 -9.82 -11.67 12.45
CA ALA A 249 -10.65 -10.47 12.39
C ALA A 249 -12.04 -10.73 11.77
N GLY A 250 -12.33 -11.96 11.30
CA GLY A 250 -13.63 -12.38 10.76
C GLY A 250 -13.81 -12.12 9.26
N PHE A 251 -12.74 -11.88 8.52
CA PHE A 251 -12.81 -11.85 7.07
C PHE A 251 -12.92 -13.28 6.50
N ARG A 252 -13.72 -13.42 5.46
CA ARG A 252 -13.90 -14.69 4.74
C ARG A 252 -13.20 -14.67 3.39
N TYR A 253 -12.81 -13.50 2.93
CA TYR A 253 -12.24 -13.26 1.62
C TYR A 253 -11.05 -12.29 1.75
N VAL A 254 -10.07 -12.46 0.89
CA VAL A 254 -9.11 -11.42 0.52
C VAL A 254 -9.56 -10.84 -0.80
N THR A 255 -9.22 -9.60 -1.08
CA THR A 255 -9.55 -8.95 -2.36
C THR A 255 -8.34 -8.98 -3.28
N VAL A 256 -8.58 -9.37 -4.52
CA VAL A 256 -7.66 -9.23 -5.65
C VAL A 256 -8.28 -8.29 -6.69
N PHE A 257 -7.51 -7.79 -7.62
CA PHE A 257 -8.02 -6.81 -8.57
C PHE A 257 -7.72 -7.20 -10.03
N ARG A 258 -8.64 -6.85 -10.92
CA ARG A 258 -8.52 -7.00 -12.38
C ARG A 258 -9.06 -5.73 -13.05
N ARG A 259 -8.16 -5.00 -13.71
CA ARG A 259 -8.53 -3.70 -14.34
C ARG A 259 -9.26 -2.80 -13.34
N ARG A 260 -8.70 -2.70 -12.13
CA ARG A 260 -9.19 -1.91 -11.01
C ARG A 260 -10.58 -2.31 -10.48
N LYS A 261 -11.03 -3.53 -10.78
CA LYS A 261 -12.27 -4.09 -10.24
C LYS A 261 -11.95 -5.13 -9.16
N PRO A 262 -12.55 -5.03 -7.97
CA PRO A 262 -12.32 -5.98 -6.90
C PRO A 262 -12.95 -7.34 -7.20
N GLU A 263 -12.23 -8.40 -6.92
CA GLU A 263 -12.70 -9.79 -6.91
C GLU A 263 -12.39 -10.41 -5.54
N PHE A 264 -13.35 -11.14 -4.98
CA PHE A 264 -13.24 -11.70 -3.63
C PHE A 264 -12.84 -13.18 -3.69
N VAL A 265 -11.67 -13.50 -3.14
CA VAL A 265 -11.14 -14.88 -3.10
C VAL A 265 -11.27 -15.44 -1.69
N PRO A 266 -11.90 -16.62 -1.49
CA PRO A 266 -12.03 -17.23 -0.16
C PRO A 266 -10.67 -17.52 0.48
N ILE A 267 -10.55 -17.24 1.78
CA ILE A 267 -9.35 -17.49 2.61
C ILE A 267 -9.53 -18.63 3.60
N THR A 268 -10.35 -19.61 3.25
CA THR A 268 -10.64 -20.82 4.06
C THR A 268 -9.46 -21.78 4.12
#